data_22f9a68625f83d80d0dccc0d7ab0aa20
#
_entry.id   22f9a68625f83d80d0dccc0d7ab0aa20
#
_cell.length_a   1.000
_cell.length_b   1.000
_cell.length_c   1.000
_cell.angle_alpha   90.00
_cell.angle_beta   90.00
_cell.angle_gamma   90.00
#
_symmetry.space_group_name_H-M   'P 1'
#
loop_
_entity.id
_entity.type
_entity.pdbx_description
1 polymer ?
#
loop_
_entity_poly.entity_id
_entity_poly.type
_entity_poly.pdbx_seq_one_letter_code
_entity_poly.pdbx_strand_id
1 'polypeptide(L)'
;MLRTFRHMLLLCAVLLTAACSKEKTPTPRLELSAAEVVLRGGSGSEAAVTVTANGAWELTVTGSDFDITPVSGSRGETVVTLTATQENTQRTRRTLGTVTFRTGTGKSSGAERTLEVCQSPATAPRTMLLYMPGRSLLSFYNNNIDGIRRAVSAQVPGDGRILVCYQPEGQQTASLQEIRYDFATGGSVVETLKEYASFTASAPQSLAEMFADVAEYAPAEEYGLIVGCHGKAWVPTIAGSLYASGMQLGTQPGGAAVSDNLWQPLPDAKPTRSFGDTGYEIDIADFAAVIEALPYRFDYLIFDACFMANIETLYDLRAGFDYIVASPCEIMAAGFPYDRTVPHLFSGEGTYDRLAKVCYVFWDFYQNDWQSVPYNEQSGCISLCVTAALDGRDGQPGLDDVTRRLYAAARQTFDLNTLQSYEGLATHLFYDLGHYVSLSCVDAALLDEFRMRFDEAFPAESRLNTPSFYSAYNGRLNPIISYSGVSTSKPAQRLQEYYEQTAWDQATNTR
;
A
#
# COMPACT_ATOMS: atom_id res chain seq x y z
N MET A 1 -18.70 -84.50 -50.61
CA MET A 1 -19.30 -84.07 -51.92
C MET A 1 -18.70 -82.70 -52.19
N LEU A 2 -17.67 -82.66 -53.03
CA LEU A 2 -17.63 -82.29 -54.41
C LEU A 2 -18.39 -80.98 -54.71
N ARG A 3 -17.79 -79.94 -55.07
CA ARG A 3 -17.26 -79.46 -56.35
C ARG A 3 -16.80 -78.01 -56.21
N THR A 4 -15.56 -77.77 -56.43
CA THR A 4 -14.87 -77.09 -57.55
C THR A 4 -15.69 -76.06 -58.35
N PHE A 5 -15.17 -74.81 -58.48
CA PHE A 5 -14.97 -74.05 -59.72
C PHE A 5 -14.34 -72.71 -59.37
N ARG A 6 -13.14 -72.46 -59.78
CA ARG A 6 -12.53 -71.94 -61.03
C ARG A 6 -12.48 -70.41 -61.08
N HIS A 7 -11.29 -69.97 -61.02
CA HIS A 7 -10.61 -68.77 -61.52
C HIS A 7 -11.38 -67.75 -62.33
N MET A 8 -11.27 -66.46 -61.96
CA MET A 8 -11.14 -65.40 -62.95
C MET A 8 -10.28 -64.28 -62.36
N LEU A 9 -9.06 -64.11 -62.89
CA LEU A 9 -8.16 -63.00 -62.72
C LEU A 9 -8.82 -61.78 -63.42
N LEU A 10 -9.11 -60.72 -62.65
CA LEU A 10 -9.32 -59.40 -63.24
C LEU A 10 -8.19 -58.48 -62.71
N LEU A 11 -7.31 -58.14 -63.63
CA LEU A 11 -6.25 -57.16 -63.47
C LEU A 11 -6.85 -55.78 -63.42
N CYS A 12 -7.06 -55.20 -62.27
CA CYS A 12 -7.35 -53.76 -62.13
C CYS A 12 -6.02 -53.04 -61.93
N ALA A 13 -5.55 -52.41 -62.98
CA ALA A 13 -4.48 -51.42 -62.89
C ALA A 13 -5.00 -50.20 -62.11
N VAL A 14 -4.62 -50.09 -60.88
CA VAL A 14 -4.80 -48.86 -60.06
C VAL A 14 -3.73 -47.88 -60.51
N LEU A 15 -4.13 -46.92 -61.33
CA LEU A 15 -3.36 -45.69 -61.58
C LEU A 15 -3.26 -44.94 -60.24
N LEU A 16 -2.14 -45.05 -59.53
CA LEU A 16 -1.73 -44.16 -58.46
C LEU A 16 -1.41 -42.81 -59.13
N THR A 17 -2.41 -41.93 -59.20
CA THR A 17 -2.15 -40.49 -59.35
C THR A 17 -1.60 -40.00 -58.03
N ALA A 18 -0.28 -39.88 -57.94
CA ALA A 18 0.36 -39.09 -56.89
C ALA A 18 -0.11 -37.64 -57.12
N ALA A 19 -1.20 -37.27 -56.42
CA ALA A 19 -1.55 -35.88 -56.23
C ALA A 19 -0.48 -35.30 -55.29
N CYS A 20 0.55 -34.70 -55.86
CA CYS A 20 1.39 -33.75 -55.14
C CYS A 20 0.45 -32.60 -54.71
N SER A 21 -0.19 -32.75 -53.55
CA SER A 21 -0.74 -31.61 -52.84
C SER A 21 0.48 -30.75 -52.46
N LYS A 22 0.68 -29.67 -53.21
CA LYS A 22 1.56 -28.59 -52.71
C LYS A 22 0.98 -28.19 -51.36
N GLU A 23 1.58 -28.68 -50.27
CA GLU A 23 1.32 -28.11 -48.93
C GLU A 23 1.47 -26.61 -49.11
N LYS A 24 0.38 -25.88 -48.92
CA LYS A 24 0.45 -24.42 -48.88
C LYS A 24 1.37 -24.10 -47.73
N THR A 25 2.56 -23.57 -48.00
CA THR A 25 3.47 -23.07 -46.99
C THR A 25 2.66 -22.12 -46.10
N PRO A 26 2.54 -22.37 -44.80
CA PRO A 26 1.72 -21.53 -43.95
C PRO A 26 2.24 -20.09 -44.01
N THR A 27 1.30 -19.14 -44.09
CA THR A 27 1.65 -17.72 -44.08
C THR A 27 2.54 -17.42 -42.87
N PRO A 28 3.70 -16.75 -43.06
CA PRO A 28 4.57 -16.42 -41.97
C PRO A 28 3.82 -15.64 -40.89
N ARG A 29 3.95 -16.07 -39.62
CA ARG A 29 3.35 -15.43 -38.44
C ARG A 29 4.46 -15.16 -37.42
N LEU A 30 4.47 -13.95 -36.89
CA LEU A 30 5.37 -13.49 -35.86
C LEU A 30 4.60 -12.56 -34.94
N GLU A 31 4.64 -12.81 -33.64
CA GLU A 31 4.01 -12.01 -32.61
C GLU A 31 4.99 -11.78 -31.48
N LEU A 32 4.90 -10.63 -30.84
CA LEU A 32 5.63 -10.26 -29.64
C LEU A 32 4.63 -10.07 -28.50
N SER A 33 5.02 -10.43 -27.28
CA SER A 33 4.20 -10.21 -26.09
C SER A 33 4.02 -8.72 -25.76
N ALA A 34 4.94 -7.86 -26.24
CA ALA A 34 4.88 -6.40 -26.08
C ALA A 34 5.43 -5.68 -27.32
N ALA A 35 4.97 -4.45 -27.55
CA ALA A 35 5.53 -3.56 -28.60
C ALA A 35 6.61 -2.64 -28.05
N GLU A 36 6.68 -2.47 -26.76
CA GLU A 36 7.67 -1.71 -26.00
C GLU A 36 8.18 -2.56 -24.83
N VAL A 37 9.46 -2.42 -24.49
CA VAL A 37 10.04 -2.95 -23.25
C VAL A 37 10.77 -1.82 -22.53
N VAL A 38 10.62 -1.76 -21.21
CA VAL A 38 11.28 -0.76 -20.37
C VAL A 38 12.22 -1.48 -19.39
N LEU A 39 13.52 -1.26 -19.57
CA LEU A 39 14.56 -1.69 -18.64
C LEU A 39 14.57 -0.78 -17.40
N ARG A 40 14.95 -1.29 -16.24
CA ARG A 40 15.24 -0.45 -15.08
C ARG A 40 16.44 0.44 -15.35
N GLY A 41 16.57 1.53 -14.58
CA GLY A 41 17.59 2.55 -14.82
C GLY A 41 19.03 2.13 -14.60
N GLY A 42 19.27 1.11 -13.75
CA GLY A 42 20.61 0.61 -13.44
C GLY A 42 21.24 -0.19 -14.58
N SER A 43 22.56 -0.16 -14.70
CA SER A 43 23.32 -1.07 -15.56
C SER A 43 23.13 -2.52 -15.10
N GLY A 44 23.03 -3.45 -16.03
CA GLY A 44 22.75 -4.88 -15.76
C GLY A 44 21.28 -5.19 -15.51
N SER A 45 20.37 -4.20 -15.53
CA SER A 45 18.94 -4.46 -15.41
C SER A 45 18.39 -5.23 -16.60
N GLU A 46 17.48 -6.16 -16.34
CA GLU A 46 16.95 -7.06 -17.36
C GLU A 46 15.42 -6.91 -17.53
N ALA A 47 14.98 -7.15 -18.77
CA ALA A 47 13.58 -7.35 -19.09
C ALA A 47 13.47 -8.37 -20.23
N ALA A 48 12.34 -9.06 -20.33
CA ALA A 48 12.15 -10.09 -21.34
C ALA A 48 10.87 -9.86 -22.16
N VAL A 49 10.88 -10.30 -23.41
CA VAL A 49 9.70 -10.40 -24.28
C VAL A 49 9.58 -11.79 -24.83
N THR A 50 8.35 -12.27 -25.05
CA THR A 50 8.10 -13.55 -25.68
C THR A 50 7.87 -13.34 -27.18
N VAL A 51 8.64 -14.06 -27.99
CA VAL A 51 8.50 -14.14 -29.43
C VAL A 51 7.75 -15.41 -29.79
N THR A 52 6.59 -15.31 -30.44
CA THR A 52 5.83 -16.47 -30.95
C THR A 52 5.90 -16.47 -32.47
N ALA A 53 6.48 -17.54 -33.05
CA ALA A 53 6.65 -17.65 -34.49
C ALA A 53 6.23 -19.05 -35.06
N ASN A 54 5.73 -19.09 -36.29
CA ASN A 54 5.44 -20.35 -36.94
C ASN A 54 6.57 -20.88 -37.86
N GLY A 55 7.74 -20.23 -37.83
CA GLY A 55 8.96 -20.58 -38.54
C GLY A 55 10.22 -20.02 -37.84
N ALA A 56 11.37 -20.22 -38.46
CA ALA A 56 12.60 -19.59 -37.98
C ALA A 56 12.51 -18.07 -38.09
N TRP A 57 13.14 -17.38 -37.14
CA TRP A 57 13.17 -15.93 -37.09
C TRP A 57 14.60 -15.44 -36.68
N GLU A 58 14.87 -14.20 -37.03
CA GLU A 58 16.08 -13.48 -36.69
C GLU A 58 15.73 -12.05 -36.31
N LEU A 59 16.62 -11.35 -35.62
CA LEU A 59 16.43 -9.95 -35.28
C LEU A 59 17.61 -9.08 -35.74
N THR A 60 17.31 -7.79 -35.88
CA THR A 60 18.28 -6.72 -36.08
C THR A 60 18.06 -5.63 -35.05
N VAL A 61 19.16 -5.07 -34.53
CA VAL A 61 19.14 -4.03 -33.50
C VAL A 61 19.53 -2.69 -34.13
N THR A 62 18.78 -1.65 -33.81
CA THR A 62 19.12 -0.26 -34.09
C THR A 62 19.13 0.48 -32.75
N GLY A 63 20.30 0.99 -32.34
CA GLY A 63 20.48 1.63 -31.04
C GLY A 63 21.68 1.06 -30.30
N SER A 64 21.83 1.48 -29.04
CA SER A 64 22.96 1.11 -28.18
C SER A 64 22.53 1.03 -26.72
N ASP A 65 23.48 0.71 -25.87
CA ASP A 65 23.33 0.67 -24.40
C ASP A 65 22.46 -0.47 -23.88
N PHE A 66 22.21 -1.49 -24.72
CA PHE A 66 21.60 -2.75 -24.29
C PHE A 66 22.12 -3.95 -25.11
N ASP A 67 22.18 -5.09 -24.45
CA ASP A 67 22.43 -6.40 -25.07
C ASP A 67 21.09 -7.14 -25.23
N ILE A 68 21.03 -8.11 -26.16
CA ILE A 68 19.85 -8.92 -26.43
C ILE A 68 20.23 -10.36 -26.72
N THR A 69 19.50 -11.31 -26.12
CA THR A 69 19.73 -12.74 -26.32
C THR A 69 18.43 -13.54 -26.14
N PRO A 70 18.18 -14.57 -27.01
CA PRO A 70 18.89 -14.93 -28.25
C PRO A 70 18.58 -13.97 -29.40
N VAL A 71 19.48 -13.89 -30.40
CA VAL A 71 19.28 -13.04 -31.60
C VAL A 71 18.54 -13.75 -32.75
N SER A 72 18.18 -15.01 -32.57
CA SER A 72 17.40 -15.82 -33.53
C SER A 72 16.71 -16.96 -32.79
N GLY A 73 15.68 -17.54 -33.45
CA GLY A 73 14.99 -18.69 -32.89
C GLY A 73 14.28 -19.52 -33.97
N SER A 74 13.60 -20.57 -33.53
CA SER A 74 12.85 -21.49 -34.36
C SER A 74 11.33 -21.32 -34.16
N ARG A 75 10.54 -22.16 -34.83
CA ARG A 75 9.08 -22.24 -34.63
C ARG A 75 8.77 -22.53 -33.15
N GLY A 76 7.80 -21.80 -32.59
CA GLY A 76 7.31 -21.90 -31.22
C GLY A 76 7.44 -20.58 -30.48
N GLU A 77 7.47 -20.67 -29.18
CA GLU A 77 7.69 -19.55 -28.27
C GLU A 77 9.16 -19.51 -27.83
N THR A 78 9.71 -18.31 -27.79
CA THR A 78 11.07 -18.07 -27.34
C THR A 78 11.07 -16.81 -26.48
N VAL A 79 11.60 -16.90 -25.27
CA VAL A 79 11.84 -15.74 -24.42
C VAL A 79 13.15 -15.08 -24.86
N VAL A 80 13.09 -13.80 -25.14
CA VAL A 80 14.24 -12.96 -25.51
C VAL A 80 14.47 -11.98 -24.38
N THR A 81 15.68 -11.99 -23.81
CA THR A 81 16.10 -11.13 -22.70
C THR A 81 16.89 -9.94 -23.24
N LEU A 82 16.59 -8.77 -22.72
CA LEU A 82 17.33 -7.53 -22.96
C LEU A 82 17.99 -7.12 -21.66
N THR A 83 19.24 -6.70 -21.72
CA THR A 83 20.05 -6.30 -20.56
C THR A 83 20.64 -4.89 -20.80
N ALA A 84 20.39 -3.94 -19.91
CA ALA A 84 20.99 -2.61 -20.01
C ALA A 84 22.50 -2.67 -19.76
N THR A 85 23.31 -2.06 -20.64
CA THR A 85 24.78 -2.00 -20.48
C THR A 85 25.25 -0.74 -19.79
N GLN A 86 24.39 0.28 -19.71
CA GLN A 86 24.69 1.58 -19.08
C GLN A 86 23.55 1.99 -18.15
N GLU A 87 23.90 2.77 -17.15
CA GLU A 87 22.92 3.42 -16.26
C GLU A 87 22.26 4.62 -16.97
N ASN A 88 20.97 4.82 -16.75
CA ASN A 88 20.27 6.03 -17.16
C ASN A 88 20.33 7.07 -16.03
N THR A 89 21.30 7.96 -16.08
CA THR A 89 21.47 9.06 -15.13
C THR A 89 20.57 10.27 -15.40
N GLN A 90 19.75 10.23 -16.47
CA GLN A 90 18.76 11.27 -16.75
C GLN A 90 17.55 11.12 -15.80
N ARG A 91 16.85 12.21 -15.54
CA ARG A 91 15.63 12.21 -14.72
C ARG A 91 14.40 11.68 -15.43
N THR A 92 14.52 11.33 -16.70
CA THR A 92 13.41 10.86 -17.53
C THR A 92 13.79 9.57 -18.24
N ARG A 93 12.76 8.81 -18.62
CA ARG A 93 12.91 7.65 -19.49
C ARG A 93 13.61 8.05 -20.78
N ARG A 94 14.54 7.22 -21.24
CA ARG A 94 15.22 7.38 -22.54
C ARG A 94 14.92 6.20 -23.46
N THR A 95 14.80 6.45 -24.75
CA THR A 95 14.76 5.40 -25.76
C THR A 95 16.19 4.96 -26.09
N LEU A 96 16.48 3.66 -25.95
CA LEU A 96 17.77 3.06 -26.29
C LEU A 96 17.85 2.65 -27.75
N GLY A 97 16.73 2.28 -28.35
CA GLY A 97 16.65 1.88 -29.75
C GLY A 97 15.43 1.05 -30.09
N THR A 98 15.54 0.34 -31.20
CA THR A 98 14.51 -0.56 -31.69
C THR A 98 15.10 -1.90 -32.09
N VAL A 99 14.33 -2.97 -31.90
CA VAL A 99 14.66 -4.32 -32.33
C VAL A 99 13.62 -4.76 -33.34
N THR A 100 14.06 -5.11 -34.55
CA THR A 100 13.19 -5.61 -35.61
C THR A 100 13.34 -7.12 -35.75
N PHE A 101 12.27 -7.84 -35.50
CA PHE A 101 12.17 -9.31 -35.67
C PHE A 101 11.58 -9.63 -37.00
N ARG A 102 12.12 -10.63 -37.70
CA ARG A 102 11.68 -11.08 -39.03
C ARG A 102 11.63 -12.59 -39.12
N THR A 103 10.56 -13.13 -39.74
CA THR A 103 10.50 -14.54 -40.12
C THR A 103 10.84 -14.71 -41.59
N GLY A 104 11.47 -15.86 -41.97
CA GLY A 104 11.72 -16.22 -43.34
C GLY A 104 13.06 -15.74 -43.88
N THR A 105 13.80 -16.69 -44.47
CA THR A 105 15.04 -16.46 -45.20
C THR A 105 14.72 -16.42 -46.68
N GLY A 106 14.90 -15.30 -47.37
CA GLY A 106 14.80 -15.21 -48.82
C GLY A 106 13.68 -14.27 -49.34
N LYS A 107 13.38 -14.35 -50.64
CA LYS A 107 12.47 -13.45 -51.36
C LYS A 107 10.96 -13.56 -51.06
N SER A 108 10.55 -14.39 -50.08
CA SER A 108 9.15 -14.47 -49.64
C SER A 108 8.90 -13.40 -48.57
N SER A 109 7.77 -12.70 -48.65
CA SER A 109 7.35 -11.68 -47.65
C SER A 109 7.23 -12.36 -46.29
N GLY A 110 8.23 -12.16 -45.43
CA GLY A 110 8.21 -12.60 -44.04
C GLY A 110 7.29 -11.71 -43.18
N ALA A 111 6.84 -12.21 -42.04
CA ALA A 111 6.24 -11.36 -41.04
C ALA A 111 7.34 -10.56 -40.29
N GLU A 112 7.05 -9.31 -40.00
CA GLU A 112 7.96 -8.40 -39.27
C GLU A 112 7.24 -7.79 -38.08
N ARG A 113 7.97 -7.62 -36.96
CA ARG A 113 7.53 -6.92 -35.77
C ARG A 113 8.66 -6.09 -35.21
N THR A 114 8.32 -4.93 -34.69
CA THR A 114 9.28 -4.00 -34.06
C THR A 114 8.99 -3.89 -32.57
N LEU A 115 10.04 -3.94 -31.77
CA LEU A 115 10.04 -3.71 -30.34
C LEU A 115 10.80 -2.40 -30.08
N GLU A 116 10.17 -1.45 -29.39
CA GLU A 116 10.86 -0.29 -28.85
C GLU A 116 11.54 -0.66 -27.52
N VAL A 117 12.78 -0.22 -27.34
CA VAL A 117 13.57 -0.47 -26.11
C VAL A 117 13.81 0.85 -25.42
N CYS A 118 13.26 0.97 -24.22
CA CYS A 118 13.39 2.14 -23.36
C CYS A 118 14.11 1.77 -22.07
N GLN A 119 14.60 2.78 -21.35
CA GLN A 119 15.17 2.63 -20.01
C GLN A 119 14.64 3.71 -19.10
N SER A 120 14.09 3.31 -17.93
CA SER A 120 13.67 4.21 -16.86
C SER A 120 14.87 4.96 -16.26
N PRO A 121 14.67 6.09 -15.57
CA PRO A 121 15.75 6.72 -14.80
C PRO A 121 16.26 5.79 -13.70
N ALA A 122 17.55 5.92 -13.35
CA ALA A 122 18.17 5.16 -12.25
C ALA A 122 17.58 5.59 -10.90
N THR A 123 17.33 6.89 -10.72
CA THR A 123 16.52 7.43 -9.64
C THR A 123 15.08 7.51 -10.11
N ALA A 124 14.21 6.67 -9.57
CA ALA A 124 12.82 6.65 -9.94
C ALA A 124 12.11 7.96 -9.58
N PRO A 125 11.05 8.39 -10.28
CA PRO A 125 10.28 9.54 -9.83
C PRO A 125 9.61 9.27 -8.47
N ARG A 126 9.21 8.02 -8.20
CA ARG A 126 8.57 7.62 -6.93
C ARG A 126 8.87 6.17 -6.60
N THR A 127 9.12 5.93 -5.30
CA THR A 127 9.15 4.59 -4.72
C THR A 127 8.13 4.50 -3.59
N MET A 128 7.23 3.52 -3.66
CA MET A 128 6.28 3.20 -2.61
C MET A 128 6.70 1.90 -1.93
N LEU A 129 6.80 1.93 -0.59
CA LEU A 129 6.99 0.74 0.23
C LEU A 129 5.68 0.36 0.90
N LEU A 130 5.28 -0.90 0.75
CA LEU A 130 4.24 -1.53 1.54
C LEU A 130 4.90 -2.35 2.65
N TYR A 131 4.67 -1.99 3.91
CA TYR A 131 5.14 -2.68 5.10
C TYR A 131 3.94 -3.22 5.87
N MET A 132 3.81 -4.54 5.95
CA MET A 132 2.68 -5.23 6.58
C MET A 132 3.18 -6.22 7.63
N PRO A 133 3.52 -5.75 8.84
CA PRO A 133 3.89 -6.60 9.95
C PRO A 133 2.68 -7.27 10.58
N GLY A 134 2.89 -8.47 11.15
CA GLY A 134 1.86 -9.21 11.89
C GLY A 134 1.44 -10.50 11.20
N ARG A 135 0.81 -11.39 11.98
CA ARG A 135 0.45 -12.76 11.55
C ARG A 135 -1.03 -12.96 11.34
N SER A 136 -1.85 -12.37 12.20
CA SER A 136 -3.30 -12.60 12.19
C SER A 136 -4.00 -12.04 10.95
N LEU A 137 -3.37 -11.08 10.24
CA LEU A 137 -3.90 -10.45 9.03
C LEU A 137 -3.27 -10.98 7.73
N LEU A 138 -2.43 -12.03 7.76
CA LEU A 138 -1.66 -12.47 6.60
C LEU A 138 -2.51 -12.80 5.37
N SER A 139 -3.68 -13.42 5.55
CA SER A 139 -4.58 -13.72 4.43
C SER A 139 -5.12 -12.45 3.76
N PHE A 140 -5.34 -11.38 4.53
CA PHE A 140 -5.76 -10.08 4.02
C PHE A 140 -4.59 -9.36 3.33
N TYR A 141 -3.37 -9.45 3.87
CA TYR A 141 -2.17 -8.90 3.24
C TYR A 141 -1.91 -9.53 1.87
N ASN A 142 -2.07 -10.84 1.73
CA ASN A 142 -1.96 -11.50 0.43
C ASN A 142 -2.98 -10.97 -0.57
N ASN A 143 -4.23 -10.74 -0.16
CA ASN A 143 -5.25 -10.11 -1.00
C ASN A 143 -4.90 -8.66 -1.39
N ASN A 144 -4.29 -7.91 -0.47
CA ASN A 144 -3.82 -6.55 -0.74
C ASN A 144 -2.66 -6.55 -1.75
N ILE A 145 -1.69 -7.46 -1.60
CA ILE A 145 -0.59 -7.66 -2.57
C ILE A 145 -1.15 -8.06 -3.94
N ASP A 146 -2.15 -8.93 -4.01
CA ASP A 146 -2.83 -9.28 -5.26
C ASP A 146 -3.55 -8.08 -5.88
N GLY A 147 -4.10 -7.17 -5.07
CA GLY A 147 -4.63 -5.88 -5.52
C GLY A 147 -3.56 -5.03 -6.21
N ILE A 148 -2.39 -4.90 -5.59
CA ILE A 148 -1.23 -4.21 -6.16
C ILE A 148 -0.78 -4.88 -7.45
N ARG A 149 -0.70 -6.20 -7.49
CA ARG A 149 -0.31 -6.95 -8.69
C ARG A 149 -1.27 -6.70 -9.86
N ARG A 150 -2.57 -6.53 -9.60
CA ARG A 150 -3.54 -6.14 -10.63
C ARG A 150 -3.27 -4.74 -11.17
N ALA A 151 -2.97 -3.76 -10.32
CA ALA A 151 -2.59 -2.43 -10.75
C ALA A 151 -1.30 -2.45 -11.59
N VAL A 152 -0.29 -3.22 -11.16
CA VAL A 152 0.97 -3.39 -11.90
C VAL A 152 0.73 -4.06 -13.27
N SER A 153 -0.15 -5.06 -13.35
CA SER A 153 -0.53 -5.70 -14.63
C SER A 153 -1.22 -4.72 -15.58
N ALA A 154 -1.79 -3.63 -15.08
CA ALA A 154 -2.29 -2.49 -15.86
C ALA A 154 -1.20 -1.42 -16.14
N GLN A 155 0.08 -1.79 -16.02
CA GLN A 155 1.25 -0.96 -16.25
C GLN A 155 1.43 0.24 -15.29
N VAL A 156 0.83 0.18 -14.11
CA VAL A 156 1.20 1.04 -12.98
C VAL A 156 2.40 0.36 -12.29
N PRO A 157 3.41 1.05 -11.90
CA PRO A 157 3.59 2.49 -11.69
C PRO A 157 4.33 3.26 -12.80
N GLY A 158 4.46 2.73 -14.01
CA GLY A 158 5.26 3.34 -15.06
C GLY A 158 6.77 3.28 -14.72
N ASP A 159 7.41 4.43 -14.57
CA ASP A 159 8.82 4.54 -14.14
C ASP A 159 9.00 4.51 -12.62
N GLY A 160 7.91 4.52 -11.84
CA GLY A 160 7.94 4.36 -10.40
C GLY A 160 8.23 2.93 -9.97
N ARG A 161 8.39 2.74 -8.65
CA ARG A 161 8.71 1.42 -8.06
C ARG A 161 7.77 1.10 -6.91
N ILE A 162 7.38 -0.16 -6.80
CA ILE A 162 6.54 -0.68 -5.72
C ILE A 162 7.29 -1.79 -5.01
N LEU A 163 7.63 -1.54 -3.76
CA LEU A 163 8.31 -2.48 -2.89
C LEU A 163 7.35 -3.02 -1.83
N VAL A 164 7.59 -4.25 -1.42
CA VAL A 164 6.87 -4.93 -0.34
C VAL A 164 7.88 -5.52 0.62
N CYS A 165 7.81 -5.18 1.90
CA CYS A 165 8.47 -5.95 2.94
C CYS A 165 7.55 -7.10 3.33
N TYR A 166 7.93 -8.32 2.96
CA TYR A 166 7.13 -9.52 3.15
C TYR A 166 7.76 -10.45 4.18
N GLN A 167 6.99 -10.82 5.21
CA GLN A 167 7.37 -11.79 6.22
C GLN A 167 6.40 -12.97 6.19
N PRO A 168 6.82 -14.18 5.78
CA PRO A 168 5.95 -15.36 5.76
C PRO A 168 5.48 -15.75 7.17
N GLU A 169 4.32 -16.39 7.25
CA GLU A 169 3.77 -16.86 8.52
C GLU A 169 4.74 -17.82 9.24
N GLY A 170 4.91 -17.58 10.55
CA GLY A 170 5.72 -18.45 11.41
C GLY A 170 7.23 -18.38 11.19
N GLN A 171 7.72 -17.55 10.28
CA GLN A 171 9.14 -17.40 10.01
C GLN A 171 9.73 -16.15 10.67
N GLN A 172 11.01 -16.22 11.02
CA GLN A 172 11.81 -15.07 11.46
C GLN A 172 12.51 -14.38 10.28
N THR A 173 12.39 -14.93 9.08
CA THR A 173 12.92 -14.35 7.85
C THR A 173 11.93 -13.41 7.23
N ALA A 174 12.43 -12.36 6.61
CA ALA A 174 11.63 -11.46 5.76
C ALA A 174 12.36 -11.20 4.45
N SER A 175 11.69 -10.61 3.49
CA SER A 175 12.29 -10.19 2.23
C SER A 175 11.79 -8.83 1.81
N LEU A 176 12.67 -8.04 1.21
CA LEU A 176 12.30 -6.86 0.43
C LEU A 176 12.10 -7.31 -1.01
N GLN A 177 10.90 -7.12 -1.52
CA GLN A 177 10.49 -7.56 -2.84
C GLN A 177 10.03 -6.37 -3.67
N GLU A 178 10.24 -6.42 -4.99
CA GLU A 178 9.65 -5.49 -5.94
C GLU A 178 8.54 -6.19 -6.73
N ILE A 179 7.39 -5.53 -6.87
CA ILE A 179 6.32 -5.94 -7.79
C ILE A 179 6.44 -5.08 -9.04
N ARG A 180 6.76 -5.71 -10.18
CA ARG A 180 6.98 -5.02 -11.45
C ARG A 180 6.20 -5.64 -12.59
N TYR A 181 6.00 -4.89 -13.65
CA TYR A 181 5.40 -5.38 -14.88
C TYR A 181 6.33 -6.35 -15.61
N ASP A 182 5.79 -7.43 -16.12
CA ASP A 182 6.50 -8.43 -16.91
C ASP A 182 6.05 -8.35 -18.38
N PHE A 183 6.92 -7.83 -19.21
CA PHE A 183 6.66 -7.67 -20.66
C PHE A 183 6.58 -9.00 -21.40
N ALA A 184 7.15 -10.09 -20.84
CA ALA A 184 7.10 -11.42 -21.46
C ALA A 184 5.71 -12.05 -21.33
N THR A 185 5.03 -11.83 -20.21
CA THR A 185 3.70 -12.43 -19.93
C THR A 185 2.55 -11.43 -20.03
N GLY A 186 2.84 -10.12 -19.98
CA GLY A 186 1.84 -9.07 -19.93
C GLY A 186 1.15 -8.95 -18.56
N GLY A 187 1.79 -9.45 -17.51
CA GLY A 187 1.29 -9.46 -16.15
C GLY A 187 2.23 -8.80 -15.16
N SER A 188 2.15 -9.21 -13.89
CA SER A 188 3.06 -8.77 -12.83
C SER A 188 3.96 -9.91 -12.38
N VAL A 189 5.20 -9.60 -12.06
CA VAL A 189 6.18 -10.49 -11.43
C VAL A 189 6.64 -9.91 -10.10
N VAL A 190 6.99 -10.79 -9.17
CA VAL A 190 7.60 -10.43 -7.89
C VAL A 190 9.08 -10.81 -7.94
N GLU A 191 9.94 -9.85 -7.66
CA GLU A 191 11.39 -10.01 -7.62
C GLU A 191 11.89 -9.78 -6.19
N THR A 192 12.67 -10.71 -5.64
CA THR A 192 13.30 -10.53 -4.33
C THR A 192 14.58 -9.70 -4.49
N LEU A 193 14.62 -8.53 -3.86
CA LEU A 193 15.78 -7.65 -3.88
C LEU A 193 16.76 -7.98 -2.75
N LYS A 194 16.23 -8.30 -1.55
CA LYS A 194 17.02 -8.66 -0.38
C LYS A 194 16.27 -9.64 0.52
N GLU A 195 17.00 -10.57 1.12
CA GLU A 195 16.49 -11.46 2.16
C GLU A 195 17.08 -11.08 3.51
N TYR A 196 16.26 -11.09 4.56
CA TYR A 196 16.65 -10.88 5.94
C TYR A 196 16.55 -12.22 6.67
N ALA A 197 17.69 -12.77 7.06
CA ALA A 197 17.77 -14.06 7.78
C ALA A 197 17.15 -14.00 9.18
N SER A 198 17.08 -12.80 9.78
CA SER A 198 16.39 -12.53 11.04
C SER A 198 15.75 -11.15 10.94
N PHE A 199 14.44 -11.10 11.09
CA PHE A 199 13.66 -9.86 11.05
C PHE A 199 12.64 -9.84 12.19
N THR A 200 12.68 -8.81 12.98
CA THR A 200 11.72 -8.60 14.07
C THR A 200 10.96 -7.29 13.82
N ALA A 201 9.69 -7.40 13.49
CA ALA A 201 8.83 -6.28 13.09
C ALA A 201 8.72 -5.18 14.16
N SER A 202 8.88 -5.53 15.44
CA SER A 202 8.87 -4.61 16.58
C SER A 202 10.25 -4.05 16.96
N ALA A 203 11.33 -4.46 16.26
CA ALA A 203 12.69 -4.02 16.61
C ALA A 203 13.10 -2.81 15.77
N PRO A 204 13.44 -1.65 16.40
CA PRO A 204 13.90 -0.47 15.69
C PRO A 204 15.05 -0.73 14.71
N GLN A 205 16.00 -1.62 15.07
CA GLN A 205 17.14 -1.96 14.21
C GLN A 205 16.72 -2.68 12.93
N SER A 206 15.77 -3.63 13.00
CA SER A 206 15.27 -4.34 11.82
C SER A 206 14.54 -3.37 10.86
N LEU A 207 13.79 -2.42 11.41
CA LEU A 207 13.09 -1.41 10.62
C LEU A 207 14.09 -0.43 9.99
N ALA A 208 15.08 0.06 10.75
CA ALA A 208 16.09 0.97 10.23
C ALA A 208 16.89 0.34 9.08
N GLU A 209 17.29 -0.93 9.21
CA GLU A 209 17.96 -1.68 8.14
C GLU A 209 17.06 -1.77 6.90
N MET A 210 15.83 -2.25 7.06
CA MET A 210 14.90 -2.43 5.95
C MET A 210 14.59 -1.11 5.24
N PHE A 211 14.36 -0.02 5.99
CA PHE A 211 14.11 1.28 5.38
C PHE A 211 15.36 1.82 4.66
N ALA A 212 16.58 1.63 5.20
CA ALA A 212 17.80 2.02 4.50
C ALA A 212 17.96 1.28 3.17
N ASP A 213 17.64 -0.01 3.14
CA ASP A 213 17.67 -0.83 1.92
C ASP A 213 16.68 -0.34 0.85
N VAL A 214 15.54 0.22 1.25
CA VAL A 214 14.59 0.80 0.28
C VAL A 214 15.28 1.86 -0.58
N ALA A 215 16.01 2.77 0.01
CA ALA A 215 16.73 3.81 -0.73
C ALA A 215 17.91 3.25 -1.53
N GLU A 216 18.58 2.20 -1.05
CA GLU A 216 19.67 1.55 -1.76
C GLU A 216 19.17 0.79 -3.01
N TYR A 217 18.14 -0.04 -2.86
CA TYR A 217 17.64 -0.88 -3.95
C TYR A 217 16.67 -0.16 -4.88
N ALA A 218 16.00 0.88 -4.41
CA ALA A 218 14.99 1.62 -5.18
C ALA A 218 15.09 3.15 -4.95
N PRO A 219 16.22 3.76 -5.33
CA PRO A 219 16.40 5.21 -5.18
C PRO A 219 15.32 5.97 -5.94
N ALA A 220 14.76 7.02 -5.31
CA ALA A 220 13.67 7.81 -5.85
C ALA A 220 13.78 9.30 -5.47
N GLU A 221 13.03 10.15 -6.20
CA GLU A 221 12.86 11.56 -5.86
C GLU A 221 11.81 11.75 -4.76
N GLU A 222 10.80 10.86 -4.70
CA GLU A 222 9.72 10.84 -3.71
C GLU A 222 9.56 9.44 -3.14
N TYR A 223 9.43 9.33 -1.82
CA TYR A 223 9.18 8.07 -1.13
C TYR A 223 7.84 8.07 -0.41
N GLY A 224 7.05 7.04 -0.62
CA GLY A 224 5.81 6.79 0.10
C GLY A 224 5.88 5.53 0.96
N LEU A 225 5.32 5.59 2.16
CA LEU A 225 5.22 4.46 3.06
C LEU A 225 3.75 4.12 3.32
N ILE A 226 3.40 2.85 3.15
CA ILE A 226 2.12 2.30 3.58
C ILE A 226 2.40 1.28 4.69
N VAL A 227 1.83 1.50 5.87
CA VAL A 227 1.91 0.58 7.00
C VAL A 227 0.56 -0.08 7.20
N GLY A 228 0.48 -1.37 6.86
CA GLY A 228 -0.71 -2.18 7.00
C GLY A 228 -0.57 -3.16 8.16
N CYS A 229 -1.14 -2.84 9.32
CA CYS A 229 -1.01 -3.65 10.52
C CYS A 229 -2.23 -3.47 11.45
N HIS A 230 -2.17 -4.06 12.64
CA HIS A 230 -3.03 -3.63 13.73
C HIS A 230 -2.59 -2.27 14.26
N GLY A 231 -3.55 -1.39 14.55
CA GLY A 231 -3.32 -0.05 15.09
C GLY A 231 -4.00 0.17 16.45
N LYS A 232 -3.37 0.95 17.31
CA LYS A 232 -3.86 1.34 18.64
C LYS A 232 -3.49 2.78 19.03
N ALA A 233 -3.23 3.59 18.02
CA ALA A 233 -2.78 4.97 18.20
C ALA A 233 -1.52 5.06 19.09
N TRP A 234 -1.48 6.03 20.02
CA TRP A 234 -0.38 6.26 20.97
C TRP A 234 -0.31 5.25 22.12
N VAL A 235 -1.28 4.35 22.27
CA VAL A 235 -1.34 3.41 23.38
C VAL A 235 -0.09 2.53 23.39
N PRO A 236 0.67 2.53 24.50
CA PRO A 236 1.98 1.86 24.53
C PRO A 236 1.85 0.34 24.44
N THR A 237 2.86 -0.32 23.87
CA THR A 237 2.90 -1.78 23.68
C THR A 237 2.80 -2.52 25.01
N ILE A 238 3.39 -1.97 26.08
CA ILE A 238 3.34 -2.54 27.42
C ILE A 238 1.91 -2.64 27.98
N ALA A 239 0.97 -1.80 27.52
CA ALA A 239 -0.42 -1.83 27.97
C ALA A 239 -1.08 -3.20 27.73
N GLY A 240 -0.78 -3.85 26.59
CA GLY A 240 -1.25 -5.20 26.28
C GLY A 240 -0.81 -6.25 27.30
N SER A 241 0.44 -6.19 27.75
CA SER A 241 1.00 -7.11 28.75
C SER A 241 0.49 -6.82 30.17
N LEU A 242 0.27 -5.55 30.52
CA LEU A 242 -0.32 -5.16 31.80
C LEU A 242 -1.76 -5.65 31.95
N TYR A 243 -2.54 -5.61 30.86
CA TYR A 243 -3.90 -6.16 30.83
C TYR A 243 -3.91 -7.70 30.95
N ALA A 244 -3.01 -8.37 30.25
CA ALA A 244 -2.89 -9.83 30.33
C ALA A 244 -2.47 -10.34 31.72
N SER A 245 -1.76 -9.52 32.51
CA SER A 245 -1.32 -9.85 33.87
C SER A 245 -2.35 -9.53 34.96
N GLY A 246 -3.52 -8.98 34.61
CA GLY A 246 -4.59 -8.62 35.57
C GLY A 246 -4.24 -7.42 36.46
N MET A 247 -3.25 -6.61 36.10
CA MET A 247 -2.98 -5.37 36.79
C MET A 247 -4.08 -4.35 36.51
N GLN A 248 -4.71 -3.84 37.56
CA GLN A 248 -5.72 -2.78 37.45
C GLN A 248 -5.06 -1.45 37.10
N LEU A 249 -5.32 -0.97 35.88
CA LEU A 249 -4.91 0.37 35.43
C LEU A 249 -5.99 1.40 35.79
N GLY A 250 -6.05 1.75 37.08
CA GLY A 250 -6.93 2.79 37.61
C GLY A 250 -8.26 2.28 38.19
N THR A 251 -8.73 2.91 39.25
CA THR A 251 -10.06 2.69 39.81
C THR A 251 -11.05 3.70 39.25
N GLN A 252 -12.18 3.24 38.75
CA GLN A 252 -13.31 4.11 38.41
C GLN A 252 -13.83 4.78 39.74
N PRO A 253 -14.34 6.02 39.67
CA PRO A 253 -15.09 6.60 40.79
C PRO A 253 -16.34 5.72 41.04
N GLY A 254 -16.32 4.91 42.11
CA GLY A 254 -17.39 4.02 42.46
C GLY A 254 -16.96 2.58 42.79
N GLY A 255 -15.66 2.23 42.68
CA GLY A 255 -15.07 1.00 43.24
C GLY A 255 -15.47 -0.33 42.54
N ALA A 256 -16.08 -0.30 41.38
CA ALA A 256 -16.33 -1.52 40.59
C ALA A 256 -15.04 -1.91 39.85
N ALA A 257 -14.57 -3.15 40.05
CA ALA A 257 -13.50 -3.72 39.25
C ALA A 257 -14.02 -3.84 37.80
N VAL A 258 -13.45 -3.05 36.90
CA VAL A 258 -13.72 -3.18 35.47
C VAL A 258 -12.93 -4.38 34.97
N SER A 259 -13.60 -5.35 34.38
CA SER A 259 -12.97 -6.50 33.70
C SER A 259 -11.97 -5.99 32.65
N ASP A 260 -10.71 -6.43 32.78
CA ASP A 260 -9.53 -5.74 32.27
C ASP A 260 -9.12 -6.09 30.85
N ASN A 261 -10.04 -6.65 30.07
CA ASN A 261 -9.77 -6.99 28.67
C ASN A 261 -10.41 -5.97 27.71
N LEU A 262 -9.95 -4.72 27.82
CA LEU A 262 -10.43 -3.59 27.02
C LEU A 262 -10.39 -3.84 25.52
N TRP A 263 -9.44 -4.63 25.07
CA TRP A 263 -9.05 -4.74 23.66
C TRP A 263 -9.35 -6.12 23.07
N GLN A 264 -10.25 -6.90 23.67
CA GLN A 264 -10.68 -8.16 23.06
C GLN A 264 -11.91 -7.93 22.20
N PRO A 265 -11.80 -8.14 20.87
CA PRO A 265 -12.95 -8.23 20.00
C PRO A 265 -13.93 -9.32 20.47
N LEU A 266 -15.21 -9.15 20.19
CA LEU A 266 -16.19 -10.22 20.42
C LEU A 266 -15.84 -11.45 19.58
N PRO A 267 -16.09 -12.68 20.08
CA PRO A 267 -15.72 -13.92 19.36
C PRO A 267 -16.29 -14.03 17.95
N ASP A 268 -17.49 -13.49 17.73
CA ASP A 268 -18.18 -13.53 16.43
C ASP A 268 -18.10 -12.21 15.66
N ALA A 269 -17.25 -11.27 16.10
CA ALA A 269 -17.06 -10.01 15.41
C ALA A 269 -16.38 -10.21 14.05
N LYS A 270 -16.75 -9.37 13.09
CA LYS A 270 -16.01 -9.30 11.83
C LYS A 270 -14.58 -8.78 12.09
N PRO A 271 -13.58 -9.31 11.39
CA PRO A 271 -12.20 -8.92 11.62
C PRO A 271 -11.95 -7.48 11.22
N THR A 272 -11.21 -6.76 12.06
CA THR A 272 -10.72 -5.40 11.82
C THR A 272 -9.20 -5.35 12.00
N ARG A 273 -8.59 -4.23 11.67
CA ARG A 273 -7.17 -3.96 11.90
C ARG A 273 -6.93 -3.25 13.24
N SER A 274 -7.70 -3.63 14.25
CA SER A 274 -7.49 -3.18 15.63
C SER A 274 -6.49 -4.07 16.37
N PHE A 275 -6.33 -3.89 17.66
CA PHE A 275 -5.36 -4.60 18.49
C PHE A 275 -5.17 -6.09 18.17
N GLY A 276 -3.92 -6.54 18.13
CA GLY A 276 -3.54 -7.94 17.89
C GLY A 276 -2.03 -8.11 17.78
N ASP A 277 -1.59 -9.35 17.56
CA ASP A 277 -0.19 -9.70 17.25
C ASP A 277 0.84 -9.22 18.30
N THR A 278 0.60 -9.49 19.59
CA THR A 278 1.57 -9.21 20.66
C THR A 278 2.97 -9.67 20.27
N GLY A 279 3.96 -8.76 20.41
CA GLY A 279 5.36 -8.98 20.03
C GLY A 279 5.71 -8.54 18.60
N TYR A 280 4.73 -8.07 17.81
CA TYR A 280 4.92 -7.43 16.50
C TYR A 280 4.62 -5.93 16.53
N GLU A 281 4.31 -5.41 17.70
CA GLU A 281 3.96 -4.01 17.93
C GLU A 281 5.22 -3.18 18.19
N ILE A 282 5.23 -1.95 17.69
CA ILE A 282 6.23 -0.94 17.99
C ILE A 282 5.52 0.29 18.56
N ASP A 283 6.11 0.93 19.57
CA ASP A 283 5.60 2.19 20.08
C ASP A 283 5.80 3.31 19.07
N ILE A 284 4.84 4.24 19.00
CA ILE A 284 4.86 5.33 18.01
C ILE A 284 6.11 6.20 18.14
N ALA A 285 6.57 6.47 19.37
CA ALA A 285 7.79 7.24 19.59
C ALA A 285 9.04 6.53 19.05
N ASP A 286 9.13 5.21 19.21
CA ASP A 286 10.24 4.41 18.65
C ASP A 286 10.18 4.36 17.12
N PHE A 287 8.97 4.22 16.55
CA PHE A 287 8.78 4.27 15.10
C PHE A 287 9.16 5.65 14.53
N ALA A 288 8.73 6.74 15.17
CA ALA A 288 9.12 8.10 14.80
C ALA A 288 10.63 8.28 14.80
N ALA A 289 11.30 7.83 15.87
CA ALA A 289 12.75 7.92 16.00
C ALA A 289 13.50 7.15 14.90
N VAL A 290 12.98 5.98 14.50
CA VAL A 290 13.55 5.22 13.35
C VAL A 290 13.42 6.02 12.05
N ILE A 291 12.24 6.58 11.77
CA ILE A 291 11.99 7.36 10.55
C ILE A 291 12.86 8.63 10.49
N GLU A 292 12.96 9.36 11.59
CA GLU A 292 13.75 10.60 11.68
C GLU A 292 15.26 10.38 11.54
N ALA A 293 15.75 9.18 11.88
CA ALA A 293 17.16 8.81 11.76
C ALA A 293 17.57 8.39 10.35
N LEU A 294 16.64 8.22 9.41
CA LEU A 294 16.93 7.79 8.04
C LEU A 294 17.73 8.87 7.25
N PRO A 295 18.61 8.46 6.34
CA PRO A 295 19.38 9.40 5.49
C PRO A 295 18.53 10.06 4.39
N TYR A 296 17.28 9.68 4.26
CA TYR A 296 16.28 10.24 3.34
C TYR A 296 14.95 10.40 4.08
N ARG A 297 13.96 11.06 3.47
CA ARG A 297 12.66 11.32 4.06
C ARG A 297 11.57 10.60 3.27
N PHE A 298 10.56 10.10 3.96
CA PHE A 298 9.30 9.74 3.35
C PHE A 298 8.43 11.00 3.18
N ASP A 299 7.88 11.22 1.98
CA ASP A 299 6.98 12.34 1.73
C ASP A 299 5.62 12.12 2.37
N TYR A 300 5.18 10.87 2.39
CA TYR A 300 3.88 10.53 3.01
C TYR A 300 3.88 9.17 3.68
N LEU A 301 2.95 9.05 4.64
CA LEU A 301 2.58 7.82 5.32
C LEU A 301 1.09 7.54 5.12
N ILE A 302 0.73 6.31 4.78
CA ILE A 302 -0.65 5.83 4.79
C ILE A 302 -0.73 4.72 5.84
N PHE A 303 -1.56 4.90 6.86
CA PHE A 303 -1.89 3.85 7.80
C PHE A 303 -3.10 3.05 7.31
N ASP A 304 -2.88 1.82 6.88
CA ASP A 304 -3.91 0.81 6.71
C ASP A 304 -4.05 0.03 8.03
N ALA A 305 -4.42 0.78 9.08
CA ALA A 305 -4.49 0.35 10.48
C ALA A 305 -5.53 1.17 11.24
N CYS A 306 -6.14 0.58 12.29
CA CYS A 306 -7.18 1.21 13.08
C CYS A 306 -6.64 2.36 13.96
N PHE A 307 -7.46 3.39 14.21
CA PHE A 307 -7.27 4.46 15.20
C PHE A 307 -6.08 5.40 14.96
N MET A 308 -5.37 5.28 13.84
CA MET A 308 -4.13 6.03 13.62
C MET A 308 -4.36 7.52 13.28
N ALA A 309 -5.58 7.95 12.87
CA ALA A 309 -5.93 9.37 12.83
C ALA A 309 -6.29 9.88 14.24
N ASN A 310 -5.32 9.81 15.12
CA ASN A 310 -5.35 10.27 16.49
C ASN A 310 -4.31 11.38 16.64
N ILE A 311 -4.70 12.52 17.20
CA ILE A 311 -3.83 13.72 17.20
C ILE A 311 -2.51 13.50 17.93
N GLU A 312 -2.52 12.72 19.02
CA GLU A 312 -1.33 12.37 19.78
C GLU A 312 -0.33 11.60 18.88
N THR A 313 -0.83 10.62 18.15
CA THR A 313 -0.03 9.82 17.19
C THR A 313 0.49 10.65 16.02
N LEU A 314 -0.39 11.45 15.40
CA LEU A 314 -0.01 12.27 14.25
C LEU A 314 1.02 13.34 14.61
N TYR A 315 0.92 13.89 15.83
CA TYR A 315 1.86 14.89 16.32
C TYR A 315 3.25 14.31 16.61
N ASP A 316 3.34 13.08 17.14
CA ASP A 316 4.60 12.37 17.31
C ASP A 316 5.30 12.08 15.97
N LEU A 317 4.53 11.79 14.92
CA LEU A 317 5.04 11.45 13.59
C LEU A 317 5.30 12.66 12.66
N ARG A 318 4.92 13.89 13.05
CA ARG A 318 4.91 15.07 12.18
C ARG A 318 6.26 15.47 11.57
N ALA A 319 7.35 15.12 12.25
CA ALA A 319 8.70 15.44 11.75
C ALA A 319 9.15 14.49 10.63
N GLY A 320 8.62 13.25 10.61
CA GLY A 320 9.03 12.21 9.67
C GLY A 320 8.35 12.26 8.30
N PHE A 321 7.18 12.93 8.19
CA PHE A 321 6.34 12.91 7.00
C PHE A 321 5.76 14.29 6.71
N ASP A 322 5.50 14.61 5.43
CA ASP A 322 4.76 15.83 5.06
C ASP A 322 3.25 15.62 5.12
N TYR A 323 2.81 14.39 4.85
CA TYR A 323 1.40 14.01 4.84
C TYR A 323 1.18 12.66 5.52
N ILE A 324 0.08 12.53 6.28
CA ILE A 324 -0.32 11.24 6.87
C ILE A 324 -1.80 11.00 6.57
N VAL A 325 -2.10 9.85 5.93
CA VAL A 325 -3.47 9.38 5.72
C VAL A 325 -3.78 8.30 6.75
N ALA A 326 -4.87 8.45 7.49
CA ALA A 326 -5.25 7.51 8.55
C ALA A 326 -6.74 7.54 8.86
N SER A 327 -7.22 6.53 9.59
CA SER A 327 -8.59 6.43 10.10
C SER A 327 -8.64 6.72 11.60
N PRO A 328 -9.63 7.51 12.08
CA PRO A 328 -9.84 7.70 13.52
C PRO A 328 -10.53 6.51 14.21
N CYS A 329 -11.14 5.61 13.44
CA CYS A 329 -11.84 4.43 13.94
C CYS A 329 -11.22 3.13 13.40
N GLU A 330 -11.89 2.00 13.64
CA GLU A 330 -11.45 0.70 13.10
C GLU A 330 -11.57 0.67 11.58
N ILE A 331 -10.56 0.12 10.93
CA ILE A 331 -10.58 -0.27 9.52
C ILE A 331 -10.89 -1.76 9.44
N MET A 332 -11.81 -2.16 8.56
CA MET A 332 -12.09 -3.57 8.29
C MET A 332 -10.82 -4.29 7.81
N ALA A 333 -10.66 -5.56 8.15
CA ALA A 333 -9.43 -6.30 7.87
C ALA A 333 -9.02 -6.34 6.39
N ALA A 334 -9.98 -6.19 5.46
CA ALA A 334 -9.69 -6.09 4.03
C ALA A 334 -8.80 -4.88 3.69
N GLY A 335 -8.85 -3.80 4.48
CA GLY A 335 -7.99 -2.62 4.31
C GLY A 335 -8.34 -1.79 3.09
N PHE A 336 -7.33 -1.17 2.49
CA PHE A 336 -7.48 -0.32 1.31
C PHE A 336 -7.74 -1.15 0.04
N PRO A 337 -8.58 -0.66 -0.91
CA PRO A 337 -8.73 -1.27 -2.23
C PRO A 337 -7.53 -0.92 -3.12
N TYR A 338 -6.41 -1.65 -2.97
CA TYR A 338 -5.11 -1.30 -3.56
C TYR A 338 -5.12 -1.26 -5.10
N ASP A 339 -5.93 -2.07 -5.76
CA ASP A 339 -6.10 -2.02 -7.21
C ASP A 339 -6.71 -0.70 -7.69
N ARG A 340 -7.43 0.02 -6.82
CA ARG A 340 -8.03 1.33 -7.10
C ARG A 340 -7.18 2.50 -6.56
N THR A 341 -6.49 2.34 -5.44
CA THR A 341 -5.73 3.41 -4.79
C THR A 341 -4.33 3.59 -5.38
N VAL A 342 -3.64 2.50 -5.70
CA VAL A 342 -2.26 2.53 -6.25
C VAL A 342 -2.14 3.36 -7.53
N PRO A 343 -3.07 3.31 -8.50
CA PRO A 343 -2.99 4.17 -9.68
C PRO A 343 -2.94 5.68 -9.37
N HIS A 344 -3.63 6.12 -8.32
CA HIS A 344 -3.59 7.52 -7.89
C HIS A 344 -2.26 7.91 -7.29
N LEU A 345 -1.61 7.04 -6.51
CA LEU A 345 -0.30 7.29 -5.91
C LEU A 345 0.81 7.54 -6.95
N PHE A 346 0.64 6.99 -8.16
CA PHE A 346 1.59 7.16 -9.27
C PHE A 346 1.10 8.10 -10.38
N SER A 347 -0.02 8.80 -10.18
CA SER A 347 -0.50 9.80 -11.16
C SER A 347 0.42 11.02 -11.24
N GLY A 348 0.24 11.84 -12.29
CA GLY A 348 1.06 13.04 -12.54
C GLY A 348 0.76 14.24 -11.64
N GLU A 349 -0.10 14.08 -10.63
CA GLU A 349 -0.56 15.16 -9.74
C GLU A 349 0.38 15.38 -8.56
N GLY A 350 0.19 16.49 -7.84
CA GLY A 350 0.89 16.77 -6.60
C GLY A 350 0.59 15.75 -5.50
N THR A 351 1.50 15.59 -4.52
CA THR A 351 1.37 14.60 -3.46
C THR A 351 0.08 14.75 -2.67
N TYR A 352 -0.29 15.98 -2.31
CA TYR A 352 -1.57 16.27 -1.64
C TYR A 352 -2.78 15.76 -2.44
N ASP A 353 -2.87 16.12 -3.72
CA ASP A 353 -4.01 15.77 -4.57
C ASP A 353 -4.14 14.26 -4.77
N ARG A 354 -3.02 13.56 -4.90
CA ARG A 354 -2.97 12.09 -4.96
C ARG A 354 -3.52 11.44 -3.70
N LEU A 355 -3.08 11.94 -2.53
CA LEU A 355 -3.51 11.41 -1.23
C LEU A 355 -4.97 11.75 -0.93
N ALA A 356 -5.46 12.94 -1.30
CA ALA A 356 -6.87 13.28 -1.20
C ALA A 356 -7.75 12.34 -2.05
N LYS A 357 -7.28 11.96 -3.25
CA LYS A 357 -7.95 10.93 -4.08
C LYS A 357 -7.90 9.54 -3.45
N VAL A 358 -6.81 9.18 -2.80
CA VAL A 358 -6.72 7.91 -2.04
C VAL A 358 -7.75 7.89 -0.92
N CYS A 359 -7.91 8.98 -0.16
CA CYS A 359 -8.97 9.12 0.85
C CYS A 359 -10.36 8.94 0.24
N TYR A 360 -10.62 9.61 -0.90
CA TYR A 360 -11.90 9.49 -1.60
C TYR A 360 -12.17 8.05 -2.05
N VAL A 361 -11.20 7.37 -2.67
CA VAL A 361 -11.35 5.99 -3.16
C VAL A 361 -11.57 5.00 -2.01
N PHE A 362 -10.88 5.19 -0.87
CA PHE A 362 -11.10 4.39 0.33
C PHE A 362 -12.54 4.57 0.85
N TRP A 363 -12.98 5.81 1.03
CA TRP A 363 -14.33 6.11 1.49
C TRP A 363 -15.40 5.59 0.51
N ASP A 364 -15.25 5.86 -0.80
CA ASP A 364 -16.19 5.43 -1.83
C ASP A 364 -16.35 3.91 -1.86
N PHE A 365 -15.25 3.15 -1.70
CA PHE A 365 -15.28 1.71 -1.59
C PHE A 365 -16.16 1.25 -0.41
N TYR A 366 -15.94 1.77 0.79
CA TYR A 366 -16.71 1.39 1.98
C TYR A 366 -18.11 1.99 2.00
N GLN A 367 -18.34 3.10 1.34
CA GLN A 367 -19.67 3.69 1.20
C GLN A 367 -20.55 2.91 0.21
N ASN A 368 -19.99 2.48 -0.92
CA ASN A 368 -20.76 2.00 -2.07
C ASN A 368 -20.50 0.53 -2.44
N ASP A 369 -19.26 0.03 -2.27
CA ASP A 369 -18.82 -1.28 -2.77
C ASP A 369 -18.38 -2.27 -1.68
N TRP A 370 -18.57 -1.95 -0.41
CA TRP A 370 -18.11 -2.74 0.73
C TRP A 370 -18.54 -4.22 0.69
N GLN A 371 -19.65 -4.54 0.04
CA GLN A 371 -20.17 -5.91 -0.11
C GLN A 371 -19.33 -6.77 -1.08
N SER A 372 -18.41 -6.17 -1.84
CA SER A 372 -17.60 -6.89 -2.83
C SER A 372 -16.56 -7.82 -2.21
N VAL A 373 -16.27 -7.71 -0.91
CA VAL A 373 -15.34 -8.57 -0.16
C VAL A 373 -15.98 -9.14 1.10
N PRO A 374 -15.63 -10.39 1.47
CA PRO A 374 -16.13 -11.03 2.68
C PRO A 374 -15.76 -10.23 3.95
N TYR A 375 -16.62 -10.31 4.95
CA TYR A 375 -16.43 -9.71 6.29
C TYR A 375 -16.35 -8.19 6.33
N ASN A 376 -16.71 -7.48 5.27
CA ASN A 376 -16.78 -6.02 5.28
C ASN A 376 -18.12 -5.51 5.81
N GLU A 377 -18.08 -4.28 6.30
CA GLU A 377 -19.22 -3.45 6.68
C GLU A 377 -19.14 -2.09 5.99
N GLN A 378 -20.26 -1.39 5.90
CA GLN A 378 -20.30 0.01 5.44
C GLN A 378 -19.65 0.91 6.51
N SER A 379 -18.33 0.83 6.62
CA SER A 379 -17.50 1.44 7.65
C SER A 379 -16.20 1.96 7.03
N GLY A 380 -16.20 3.20 6.59
CA GLY A 380 -15.05 3.85 5.97
C GLY A 380 -14.90 5.28 6.46
N CYS A 381 -14.02 5.50 7.44
CA CYS A 381 -13.64 6.80 7.95
C CYS A 381 -12.18 7.02 7.65
N ILE A 382 -11.85 8.19 7.12
CA ILE A 382 -10.48 8.51 6.70
C ILE A 382 -10.23 10.01 6.76
N SER A 383 -9.00 10.41 7.03
CA SER A 383 -8.57 11.79 6.91
C SER A 383 -7.11 11.88 6.44
N LEU A 384 -6.78 13.01 5.83
CA LEU A 384 -5.43 13.40 5.45
C LEU A 384 -4.95 14.50 6.39
N CYS A 385 -3.81 14.27 7.03
CA CYS A 385 -3.11 15.26 7.84
C CYS A 385 -2.00 15.93 7.04
N VAL A 386 -1.96 17.25 7.03
CA VAL A 386 -0.83 18.08 6.57
C VAL A 386 0.01 18.41 7.80
N THR A 387 1.08 17.68 8.00
CA THR A 387 1.85 17.69 9.27
C THR A 387 2.45 19.05 9.60
N ALA A 388 2.83 19.81 8.57
CA ALA A 388 3.39 21.16 8.71
C ALA A 388 2.46 22.16 9.43
N ALA A 389 1.15 21.89 9.46
CA ALA A 389 0.17 22.74 10.14
C ALA A 389 -0.10 22.34 11.61
N LEU A 390 0.48 21.23 12.07
CA LEU A 390 0.30 20.74 13.44
C LEU A 390 1.09 21.57 14.44
N ASP A 391 2.35 21.88 14.13
CA ASP A 391 3.21 22.76 14.93
C ASP A 391 3.47 24.07 14.17
N GLY A 392 3.67 25.16 14.90
CA GLY A 392 3.92 26.46 14.27
C GLY A 392 5.24 26.48 13.52
N ARG A 393 5.22 26.95 12.27
CA ARG A 393 6.42 27.13 11.43
C ARG A 393 6.53 28.58 10.96
N ASP A 394 7.74 29.03 10.77
CA ASP A 394 8.04 30.39 10.24
C ASP A 394 7.39 31.54 11.04
N GLY A 395 7.24 31.35 12.37
CA GLY A 395 6.64 32.33 13.26
C GLY A 395 5.10 32.40 13.21
N GLN A 396 4.45 31.47 12.48
CA GLN A 396 3.00 31.29 12.51
C GLN A 396 2.62 30.24 13.56
N PRO A 397 1.55 30.45 14.34
CA PRO A 397 1.06 29.46 15.29
C PRO A 397 0.53 28.22 14.58
N GLY A 398 0.83 27.03 15.10
CA GLY A 398 0.25 25.77 14.64
C GLY A 398 -1.07 25.43 15.30
N LEU A 399 -1.60 24.26 14.99
CA LEU A 399 -2.79 23.73 15.65
C LEU A 399 -2.53 23.49 17.15
N ASP A 400 -1.31 23.12 17.54
CA ASP A 400 -0.89 22.91 18.92
C ASP A 400 -1.01 24.20 19.77
N ASP A 401 -0.56 25.35 19.26
CA ASP A 401 -0.63 26.62 19.98
C ASP A 401 -2.05 27.05 20.27
N VAL A 402 -2.92 27.01 19.25
CA VAL A 402 -4.33 27.38 19.43
C VAL A 402 -5.03 26.39 20.36
N THR A 403 -4.71 25.09 20.26
CA THR A 403 -5.25 24.07 21.15
C THR A 403 -4.80 24.26 22.59
N ARG A 404 -3.55 24.61 22.82
CA ARG A 404 -3.03 24.96 24.15
C ARG A 404 -3.81 26.11 24.78
N ARG A 405 -4.07 27.17 24.01
CA ARG A 405 -4.88 28.32 24.47
C ARG A 405 -6.32 27.93 24.75
N LEU A 406 -6.92 27.08 23.94
CA LEU A 406 -8.25 26.51 24.14
C LEU A 406 -8.33 25.69 25.44
N TYR A 407 -7.39 24.81 25.68
CA TYR A 407 -7.36 24.00 26.90
C TYR A 407 -7.17 24.87 28.16
N ALA A 408 -6.35 25.92 28.09
CA ALA A 408 -6.23 26.91 29.16
C ALA A 408 -7.52 27.71 29.44
N ALA A 409 -8.29 27.98 28.37
CA ALA A 409 -9.56 28.71 28.42
C ALA A 409 -10.77 27.79 28.71
N ALA A 410 -10.63 26.48 28.62
CA ALA A 410 -11.71 25.53 28.84
C ALA A 410 -12.36 25.71 30.24
N ARG A 411 -13.65 25.93 30.29
CA ARG A 411 -14.42 26.19 31.53
C ARG A 411 -15.71 25.38 31.60
N GLN A 412 -16.07 24.71 30.52
CA GLN A 412 -17.32 23.98 30.44
C GLN A 412 -17.13 22.52 30.83
N THR A 413 -17.99 22.04 31.71
CA THR A 413 -18.12 20.62 32.02
C THR A 413 -19.31 20.07 31.24
N PHE A 414 -19.15 18.90 30.64
CA PHE A 414 -20.19 18.20 29.89
C PHE A 414 -20.08 16.70 30.17
N ASP A 415 -21.16 15.97 29.85
CA ASP A 415 -21.16 14.51 29.97
C ASP A 415 -20.34 13.89 28.83
N LEU A 416 -19.29 13.15 29.16
CA LEU A 416 -18.45 12.44 28.17
C LEU A 416 -19.24 11.47 27.30
N ASN A 417 -20.37 10.94 27.79
CA ASN A 417 -21.24 10.08 26.99
C ASN A 417 -21.94 10.82 25.83
N THR A 418 -21.91 12.15 25.81
CA THR A 418 -22.45 12.97 24.71
C THR A 418 -21.41 13.22 23.61
N LEU A 419 -20.11 12.92 23.87
CA LEU A 419 -19.07 13.05 22.88
C LEU A 419 -19.14 11.92 21.85
N GLN A 420 -18.80 12.26 20.62
CA GLN A 420 -18.48 11.25 19.61
C GLN A 420 -17.22 10.50 20.05
N SER A 421 -17.31 9.18 20.16
CA SER A 421 -16.18 8.26 20.29
C SER A 421 -16.05 7.43 19.03
N TYR A 422 -14.85 6.91 18.78
CA TYR A 422 -14.52 6.17 17.56
C TYR A 422 -14.23 4.68 17.79
N GLU A 423 -14.57 4.18 18.96
CA GLU A 423 -14.48 2.75 19.30
C GLU A 423 -15.72 2.26 20.06
N GLY A 424 -15.97 0.94 20.00
CA GLY A 424 -17.09 0.30 20.66
C GLY A 424 -16.82 -0.18 22.10
N LEU A 425 -15.81 0.38 22.76
CA LEU A 425 -15.45 0.04 24.13
C LEU A 425 -16.47 0.57 25.15
N ALA A 426 -16.61 -0.12 26.27
CA ALA A 426 -17.48 0.34 27.36
C ALA A 426 -16.96 1.61 28.04
N THR A 427 -15.66 1.84 28.01
CA THR A 427 -15.02 3.07 28.47
C THR A 427 -14.14 3.59 27.36
N HIS A 428 -14.55 4.71 26.81
CA HIS A 428 -13.93 5.29 25.62
C HIS A 428 -12.53 5.86 25.89
N LEU A 429 -11.68 5.77 24.85
CA LEU A 429 -10.35 6.36 24.84
C LEU A 429 -10.16 7.34 23.68
N PHE A 430 -10.83 7.15 22.56
CA PHE A 430 -10.67 7.93 21.35
C PHE A 430 -11.92 8.74 21.04
N TYR A 431 -11.90 10.04 21.39
CA TYR A 431 -13.00 10.98 21.19
C TYR A 431 -12.72 11.88 19.98
N ASP A 432 -13.76 12.32 19.30
CA ASP A 432 -13.64 13.30 18.22
C ASP A 432 -13.05 14.62 18.75
N LEU A 433 -11.91 15.05 18.19
CA LEU A 433 -11.19 16.24 18.65
C LEU A 433 -12.00 17.51 18.43
N GLY A 434 -12.63 17.69 17.27
CA GLY A 434 -13.43 18.86 16.96
C GLY A 434 -14.67 18.98 17.87
N HIS A 435 -15.34 17.84 18.12
CA HIS A 435 -16.49 17.80 19.03
C HIS A 435 -16.08 18.11 20.48
N TYR A 436 -14.98 17.52 20.95
CA TYR A 436 -14.43 17.80 22.28
C TYR A 436 -14.13 19.29 22.46
N VAL A 437 -13.41 19.91 21.54
CA VAL A 437 -13.07 21.33 21.57
C VAL A 437 -14.33 22.20 21.58
N SER A 438 -15.32 21.90 20.74
CA SER A 438 -16.56 22.66 20.64
C SER A 438 -17.40 22.64 21.91
N LEU A 439 -17.33 21.55 22.68
CA LEU A 439 -18.06 21.43 23.94
C LEU A 439 -17.28 21.97 25.17
N SER A 440 -15.95 22.00 25.09
CA SER A 440 -15.09 22.40 26.24
C SER A 440 -14.85 23.91 26.33
N CYS A 441 -14.96 24.66 25.22
CA CYS A 441 -14.65 26.08 25.17
C CYS A 441 -15.86 26.89 24.70
N VAL A 442 -16.07 28.08 25.31
CA VAL A 442 -17.15 29.02 24.96
C VAL A 442 -16.64 30.29 24.27
N ASP A 443 -15.33 30.47 24.17
CA ASP A 443 -14.73 31.62 23.48
C ASP A 443 -14.85 31.44 21.95
N ALA A 444 -15.77 32.18 21.36
CA ALA A 444 -16.08 32.06 19.93
C ALA A 444 -14.88 32.44 19.04
N ALA A 445 -14.10 33.46 19.42
CA ALA A 445 -12.96 33.89 18.62
C ALA A 445 -11.85 32.83 18.61
N LEU A 446 -11.62 32.20 19.74
CA LEU A 446 -10.63 31.13 19.87
C LEU A 446 -11.08 29.84 19.17
N LEU A 447 -12.39 29.55 19.18
CA LEU A 447 -12.97 28.43 18.41
C LEU A 447 -12.87 28.66 16.91
N ASP A 448 -13.06 29.89 16.43
CA ASP A 448 -12.93 30.21 15.00
C ASP A 448 -11.46 30.13 14.56
N GLU A 449 -10.52 30.56 15.38
CA GLU A 449 -9.09 30.39 15.13
C GLU A 449 -8.71 28.90 15.09
N PHE A 450 -9.22 28.10 16.04
CA PHE A 450 -9.01 26.65 16.03
C PHE A 450 -9.53 26.02 14.74
N ARG A 451 -10.75 26.34 14.32
CA ARG A 451 -11.31 25.80 13.07
C ARG A 451 -10.45 26.12 11.86
N MET A 452 -9.95 27.35 11.78
CA MET A 452 -9.04 27.75 10.70
C MET A 452 -7.75 26.91 10.69
N ARG A 453 -7.07 26.78 11.81
CA ARG A 453 -5.84 25.99 11.94
C ARG A 453 -6.10 24.50 11.76
N PHE A 454 -7.27 24.04 12.21
CA PHE A 454 -7.69 22.66 12.05
C PHE A 454 -7.93 22.32 10.57
N ASP A 455 -8.57 23.21 9.81
CA ASP A 455 -8.79 23.01 8.38
C ASP A 455 -7.49 23.10 7.56
N GLU A 456 -6.47 23.83 8.02
CA GLU A 456 -5.14 23.82 7.44
C GLU A 456 -4.43 22.46 7.69
N ALA A 457 -4.57 21.88 8.89
CA ALA A 457 -3.97 20.59 9.24
C ALA A 457 -4.75 19.39 8.68
N PHE A 458 -6.04 19.50 8.60
CA PHE A 458 -6.97 18.46 8.14
C PHE A 458 -7.97 19.04 7.15
N PRO A 459 -7.64 19.17 5.86
CA PRO A 459 -8.52 19.78 4.87
C PRO A 459 -9.88 19.08 4.75
N ALA A 460 -10.96 19.88 4.63
CA ALA A 460 -12.33 19.37 4.72
C ALA A 460 -12.67 18.33 3.64
N GLU A 461 -12.12 18.49 2.44
CA GLU A 461 -12.35 17.59 1.30
C GLU A 461 -11.71 16.21 1.46
N SER A 462 -10.79 16.04 2.42
CA SER A 462 -10.11 14.77 2.71
C SER A 462 -10.55 14.13 4.04
N ARG A 463 -11.51 14.75 4.76
CA ARG A 463 -12.14 14.19 5.97
C ARG A 463 -13.46 13.53 5.59
N LEU A 464 -13.42 12.24 5.29
CA LEU A 464 -14.55 11.50 4.73
C LEU A 464 -15.00 10.38 5.67
N ASN A 465 -16.31 10.19 5.81
CA ASN A 465 -16.89 9.17 6.65
C ASN A 465 -18.17 8.56 6.06
N THR A 466 -18.37 7.29 6.33
CA THR A 466 -19.68 6.63 6.23
C THR A 466 -20.58 7.08 7.39
N PRO A 467 -21.92 6.91 7.31
CA PRO A 467 -22.84 7.31 8.38
C PRO A 467 -22.57 6.67 9.74
N SER A 468 -21.89 5.53 9.73
CA SER A 468 -21.53 4.74 10.92
C SER A 468 -20.16 4.11 10.73
N PHE A 469 -19.48 3.76 11.83
CA PHE A 469 -18.29 2.91 11.83
C PHE A 469 -18.58 1.58 12.51
N TYR A 470 -17.94 0.51 12.03
CA TYR A 470 -18.00 -0.80 12.67
C TYR A 470 -16.95 -0.90 13.77
N SER A 471 -17.30 -1.52 14.89
CA SER A 471 -16.33 -1.88 15.92
C SER A 471 -16.44 -3.36 16.27
N ALA A 472 -15.31 -4.06 16.23
CA ALA A 472 -15.21 -5.45 16.65
C ALA A 472 -15.37 -5.62 18.17
N TYR A 473 -15.19 -4.56 18.94
CA TYR A 473 -15.35 -4.61 20.42
C TYR A 473 -16.80 -4.71 20.87
N ASN A 474 -17.75 -4.20 20.10
CA ASN A 474 -19.18 -4.36 20.35
C ASN A 474 -19.94 -5.09 19.22
N GLY A 475 -19.24 -5.50 18.17
CA GLY A 475 -19.75 -6.31 17.06
C GLY A 475 -20.81 -5.63 16.18
N ARG A 476 -20.85 -4.30 16.15
CA ARG A 476 -21.91 -3.56 15.45
C ARG A 476 -21.42 -2.25 14.81
N LEU A 477 -22.26 -1.70 13.93
CA LEU A 477 -22.15 -0.35 13.43
C LEU A 477 -22.59 0.65 14.50
N ASN A 478 -21.74 1.67 14.74
CA ASN A 478 -21.96 2.75 15.69
C ASN A 478 -22.20 4.04 14.89
N PRO A 479 -23.31 4.77 15.12
CA PRO A 479 -23.61 5.98 14.38
C PRO A 479 -22.60 7.09 14.67
N ILE A 480 -22.26 7.87 13.64
CA ILE A 480 -21.40 9.05 13.74
C ILE A 480 -22.29 10.28 13.86
N ILE A 481 -22.22 10.96 15.00
CA ILE A 481 -22.99 12.17 15.30
C ILE A 481 -22.19 13.46 15.09
N SER A 482 -20.87 13.34 15.08
CA SER A 482 -19.91 14.41 14.80
C SER A 482 -18.66 13.81 14.16
N TYR A 483 -18.11 14.47 13.16
CA TYR A 483 -16.93 13.98 12.46
C TYR A 483 -15.95 15.11 12.14
N SER A 484 -14.85 15.16 12.90
CA SER A 484 -13.70 15.99 12.57
C SER A 484 -12.60 15.23 11.82
N GLY A 485 -12.73 13.90 11.71
CA GLY A 485 -11.75 13.04 11.06
C GLY A 485 -10.52 12.71 11.91
N VAL A 486 -10.46 13.22 13.13
CA VAL A 486 -9.30 13.08 14.03
C VAL A 486 -9.79 12.82 15.45
N SER A 487 -9.21 11.85 16.13
CA SER A 487 -9.50 11.57 17.54
C SER A 487 -8.48 12.21 18.47
N THR A 488 -8.86 12.36 19.74
CA THR A 488 -7.99 12.71 20.88
C THR A 488 -8.33 11.86 22.08
N SER A 489 -7.36 11.60 22.93
CA SER A 489 -7.56 10.95 24.21
C SER A 489 -7.60 11.93 25.39
N LYS A 490 -7.56 13.25 25.14
CA LYS A 490 -7.53 14.29 26.20
C LYS A 490 -8.60 14.13 27.29
N PRO A 491 -9.89 13.83 26.97
CA PRO A 491 -10.90 13.66 28.01
C PRO A 491 -10.84 12.30 28.71
N ALA A 492 -10.08 11.34 28.19
CA ALA A 492 -9.97 10.02 28.79
C ALA A 492 -9.17 10.08 30.10
N GLN A 493 -9.67 9.34 31.10
CA GLN A 493 -9.01 9.24 32.42
C GLN A 493 -8.21 7.93 32.57
N ARG A 494 -7.86 7.32 31.44
CA ARG A 494 -7.14 6.03 31.39
C ARG A 494 -5.77 6.22 30.80
N LEU A 495 -4.81 5.41 31.25
CA LEU A 495 -3.43 5.46 30.80
C LEU A 495 -2.81 6.87 30.96
N GLN A 496 -3.25 7.64 31.95
CA GLN A 496 -2.87 9.04 32.14
C GLN A 496 -1.34 9.23 32.18
N GLU A 497 -0.62 8.34 32.85
CA GLU A 497 0.85 8.41 32.99
C GLU A 497 1.56 8.30 31.62
N TYR A 498 0.98 7.54 30.67
CA TYR A 498 1.51 7.40 29.31
C TYR A 498 1.02 8.52 28.40
N TYR A 499 -0.25 8.92 28.55
CA TYR A 499 -0.80 10.07 27.82
C TYR A 499 0.02 11.34 28.04
N GLU A 500 0.40 11.61 29.28
CA GLU A 500 1.20 12.76 29.68
C GLU A 500 2.63 12.77 29.07
N GLN A 501 3.07 11.64 28.50
CA GLN A 501 4.37 11.52 27.83
C GLN A 501 4.28 11.79 26.32
N THR A 502 3.06 11.84 25.75
CA THR A 502 2.90 12.17 24.32
C THR A 502 3.38 13.59 24.05
N ALA A 503 4.01 13.80 22.89
CA ALA A 503 4.47 15.14 22.51
C ALA A 503 3.32 16.14 22.38
N TRP A 504 2.12 15.66 21.99
CA TRP A 504 0.92 16.49 21.94
C TRP A 504 0.48 17.02 23.30
N ASP A 505 0.40 16.17 24.34
CA ASP A 505 0.04 16.64 25.67
C ASP A 505 1.10 17.61 26.21
N GLN A 506 2.39 17.34 25.98
CA GLN A 506 3.48 18.24 26.38
C GLN A 506 3.40 19.60 25.69
N ALA A 507 3.00 19.67 24.43
CA ALA A 507 2.86 20.91 23.68
C ALA A 507 1.59 21.69 24.04
N THR A 508 0.50 21.00 24.39
CA THR A 508 -0.82 21.62 24.57
C THR A 508 -1.28 21.75 26.02
N ASN A 509 -0.64 21.05 26.95
CA ASN A 509 -0.97 21.12 28.36
C ASN A 509 -0.31 22.35 29.03
N THR A 510 -1.10 23.09 29.82
CA THR A 510 -0.67 24.30 30.55
C THR A 510 -0.40 24.01 32.04
N ARG A 511 0.30 22.91 32.34
CA ARG A 511 0.68 22.57 33.71
C ARG A 511 1.57 23.64 34.35
#